data_395a722b01001f479fb0e4235174dd0e
#
_entry.id   395a722b01001f479fb0e4235174dd0e
#
_cell.length_a   1.000
_cell.length_b   1.000
_cell.length_c   1.000
_cell.angle_alpha   90.00
_cell.angle_beta   90.00
_cell.angle_gamma   90.00
#
_symmetry.space_group_name_H-M   'P 1'
#
loop_
_entity.id
_entity.type
_entity.pdbx_description
1 polymer ?
#
loop_
_entity_poly.entity_id
_entity_poly.type
_entity_poly.pdbx_seq_one_letter_code
_entity_poly.pdbx_strand_id
1 'polypeptide(L)'
;MKHGFSTLLLVLAAAAPAAFAQRGDLNESQLLGRQVFAQSCGICHLQPSLGVKTYGPVLNRDAAAGNDEVMRAFIVNGSDRMPGFKYYLKPAEINAIIAYLRTVPAPAAPAPDAPK
;
A
#
# COMPACT_ATOMS: atom_id res chain seq x y z
N MET A 1 11.15 -62.98 -29.20
CA MET A 1 10.98 -62.24 -27.93
C MET A 1 11.29 -60.79 -28.19
N LYS A 2 10.26 -59.93 -28.29
CA LYS A 2 10.41 -58.50 -28.55
C LYS A 2 10.00 -57.77 -27.29
N HIS A 3 10.97 -57.22 -26.58
CA HIS A 3 10.73 -56.37 -25.38
C HIS A 3 10.47 -54.95 -25.83
N GLY A 4 9.21 -54.50 -25.76
CA GLY A 4 8.85 -53.13 -25.96
C GLY A 4 9.19 -52.31 -24.71
N PHE A 5 10.16 -51.41 -24.83
CA PHE A 5 10.43 -50.39 -23.82
C PHE A 5 9.40 -49.28 -23.95
N SER A 6 8.46 -49.26 -23.00
CA SER A 6 7.48 -48.18 -22.89
C SER A 6 8.12 -47.03 -22.11
N THR A 7 8.52 -45.98 -22.82
CA THR A 7 9.12 -44.76 -22.23
C THR A 7 7.99 -43.92 -21.65
N LEU A 8 7.84 -43.96 -20.33
CA LEU A 8 6.92 -43.11 -19.59
C LEU A 8 7.51 -41.71 -19.48
N LEU A 9 7.02 -40.76 -20.28
CA LEU A 9 7.38 -39.36 -20.19
C LEU A 9 6.71 -38.73 -18.96
N LEU A 10 7.50 -38.50 -17.91
CA LEU A 10 7.06 -37.74 -16.73
C LEU A 10 7.06 -36.23 -17.08
N VAL A 11 5.90 -35.68 -17.32
CA VAL A 11 5.73 -34.23 -17.47
C VAL A 11 5.75 -33.59 -16.09
N LEU A 12 6.88 -33.02 -15.70
CA LEU A 12 7.02 -32.20 -14.48
C LEU A 12 6.36 -30.84 -14.73
N ALA A 13 5.11 -30.66 -14.30
CA ALA A 13 4.44 -29.38 -14.29
C ALA A 13 5.11 -28.50 -13.20
N ALA A 14 5.96 -27.55 -13.61
CA ALA A 14 6.52 -26.53 -12.72
C ALA A 14 5.41 -25.58 -12.29
N ALA A 15 4.91 -25.76 -11.06
CA ALA A 15 4.06 -24.77 -10.42
C ALA A 15 4.89 -23.52 -10.06
N ALA A 16 4.78 -22.48 -10.88
CA ALA A 16 5.37 -21.19 -10.56
C ALA A 16 4.67 -20.59 -9.32
N PRO A 17 5.41 -20.11 -8.32
CA PRO A 17 4.80 -19.53 -7.13
C PRO A 17 4.05 -18.23 -7.49
N ALA A 18 2.78 -18.15 -7.11
CA ALA A 18 1.87 -17.02 -7.33
C ALA A 18 2.24 -15.75 -6.51
N ALA A 19 3.50 -15.59 -6.11
CA ALA A 19 3.97 -14.47 -5.29
C ALA A 19 4.11 -13.12 -6.04
N PHE A 20 3.88 -13.08 -7.36
CA PHE A 20 3.99 -11.85 -8.17
C PHE A 20 2.65 -11.13 -8.41
N ALA A 21 1.52 -11.65 -7.92
CA ALA A 21 0.19 -11.14 -8.25
C ALA A 21 -0.20 -9.82 -7.56
N GLN A 22 0.60 -9.29 -6.62
CA GLN A 22 0.22 -8.06 -5.89
C GLN A 22 0.85 -6.76 -6.43
N ARG A 23 1.62 -6.82 -7.51
CA ARG A 23 2.14 -5.62 -8.19
C ARG A 23 1.25 -5.14 -9.34
N GLY A 24 0.23 -5.91 -9.72
CA GLY A 24 -0.53 -5.72 -10.96
C GLY A 24 -1.56 -4.60 -10.94
N ASP A 25 -1.97 -4.10 -9.78
CA ASP A 25 -3.13 -3.22 -9.67
C ASP A 25 -2.80 -1.73 -9.53
N LEU A 26 -1.53 -1.35 -9.32
CA LEU A 26 -1.13 0.05 -9.19
C LEU A 26 -0.46 0.55 -10.46
N ASN A 27 -0.88 1.74 -10.93
CA ASN A 27 -0.19 2.43 -12.01
C ASN A 27 1.14 3.06 -11.54
N GLU A 28 1.95 3.58 -12.47
CA GLU A 28 3.28 4.13 -12.17
C GLU A 28 3.23 5.25 -11.12
N SER A 29 2.26 6.16 -11.21
CA SER A 29 2.10 7.24 -10.24
C SER A 29 1.77 6.69 -8.84
N GLN A 30 0.90 5.69 -8.74
CA GLN A 30 0.54 5.06 -7.48
C GLN A 30 1.71 4.25 -6.89
N LEU A 31 2.53 3.62 -7.74
CA LEU A 31 3.76 2.93 -7.32
C LEU A 31 4.78 3.92 -6.75
N LEU A 32 5.00 5.05 -7.42
CA LEU A 32 5.82 6.15 -6.92
C LEU A 32 5.26 6.64 -5.58
N GLY A 33 3.96 6.89 -5.51
CA GLY A 33 3.28 7.35 -4.30
C GLY A 33 3.46 6.40 -3.12
N ARG A 34 3.33 5.09 -3.35
CA ARG A 34 3.59 4.07 -2.33
C ARG A 34 5.02 4.12 -1.81
N GLN A 35 5.99 4.27 -2.71
CA GLN A 35 7.41 4.35 -2.33
C GLN A 35 7.70 5.60 -1.52
N VAL A 36 7.28 6.78 -1.99
CA VAL A 36 7.51 8.06 -1.31
C VAL A 36 6.77 8.08 0.03
N PHE A 37 5.55 7.57 0.09
CA PHE A 37 4.78 7.45 1.34
C PHE A 37 5.51 6.58 2.37
N ALA A 38 6.01 5.41 1.98
CA ALA A 38 6.75 4.53 2.89
C ALA A 38 8.01 5.20 3.44
N GLN A 39 8.73 5.95 2.60
CA GLN A 39 9.99 6.61 2.97
C GLN A 39 9.79 7.87 3.82
N SER A 40 8.79 8.68 3.51
CA SER A 40 8.63 10.01 4.11
C SER A 40 7.53 10.09 5.18
N CYS A 41 6.54 9.22 5.12
CA CYS A 41 5.36 9.23 5.99
C CYS A 41 5.26 7.98 6.86
N GLY A 42 5.92 6.89 6.45
CA GLY A 42 5.77 5.57 7.03
C GLY A 42 6.09 5.49 8.51
N ILE A 43 7.10 6.22 8.98
CA ILE A 43 7.49 6.22 10.40
C ILE A 43 6.32 6.61 11.33
N CYS A 44 5.41 7.46 10.86
CA CYS A 44 4.27 7.93 11.65
C CYS A 44 2.94 7.28 11.25
N HIS A 45 2.77 6.84 10.01
CA HIS A 45 1.49 6.47 9.42
C HIS A 45 1.36 5.00 9.00
N LEU A 46 2.46 4.24 8.92
CA LEU A 46 2.39 2.80 8.69
C LEU A 46 2.29 2.07 10.01
N GLN A 47 1.36 1.12 10.08
CA GLN A 47 1.21 0.28 11.27
C GLN A 47 2.44 -0.63 11.42
N PRO A 48 3.14 -0.57 12.57
CA PRO A 48 4.27 -1.45 12.82
C PRO A 48 3.81 -2.91 12.93
N SER A 49 4.64 -3.85 12.49
CA SER A 49 4.36 -5.29 12.55
C SER A 49 4.18 -5.84 13.97
N LEU A 50 4.61 -5.10 14.99
CA LEU A 50 4.58 -5.50 16.40
C LEU A 50 3.30 -5.05 17.15
N GLY A 51 2.26 -4.60 16.46
CA GLY A 51 0.99 -4.20 17.09
C GLY A 51 1.04 -2.94 17.95
N VAL A 52 2.13 -2.16 17.89
CA VAL A 52 2.23 -0.85 18.56
C VAL A 52 1.38 0.18 17.83
N LYS A 53 0.84 1.14 18.57
CA LYS A 53 0.09 2.25 17.96
C LYS A 53 1.03 3.14 17.14
N THR A 54 0.57 3.59 15.98
CA THR A 54 1.24 4.60 15.16
C THR A 54 1.20 5.97 15.84
N TYR A 55 2.19 6.82 15.57
CA TYR A 55 2.19 8.20 16.05
C TYR A 55 1.07 9.03 15.40
N GLY A 56 0.88 8.89 14.10
CA GLY A 56 -0.22 9.45 13.33
C GLY A 56 -1.30 8.41 13.03
N PRO A 57 -2.46 8.80 12.49
CA PRO A 57 -3.49 7.86 12.07
C PRO A 57 -2.98 6.97 10.93
N VAL A 58 -3.43 5.72 10.88
CA VAL A 58 -3.25 4.87 9.71
C VAL A 58 -4.08 5.45 8.56
N LEU A 59 -3.41 5.75 7.44
CA LEU A 59 -4.05 6.41 6.32
C LEU A 59 -4.60 5.41 5.29
N ASN A 60 -5.75 5.74 4.73
CA ASN A 60 -6.45 4.97 3.71
C ASN A 60 -7.21 5.91 2.77
N ARG A 61 -8.00 5.36 1.85
CA ARG A 61 -8.76 6.14 0.86
C ARG A 61 -9.72 7.18 1.45
N ASP A 62 -10.18 7.01 2.69
CA ASP A 62 -11.11 7.93 3.35
C ASP A 62 -10.38 9.05 4.13
N ALA A 63 -9.05 9.03 4.17
CA ALA A 63 -8.27 10.07 4.82
C ALA A 63 -8.62 11.46 4.26
N ALA A 64 -8.66 12.46 5.13
CA ALA A 64 -9.13 13.81 4.82
C ALA A 64 -10.57 13.82 4.26
N ALA A 65 -11.43 12.93 4.74
CA ALA A 65 -12.81 12.74 4.27
C ALA A 65 -12.91 12.53 2.73
N GLY A 66 -11.91 11.89 2.13
CA GLY A 66 -11.85 11.66 0.69
C GLY A 66 -11.49 12.92 -0.12
N ASN A 67 -11.15 14.04 0.51
CA ASN A 67 -10.85 15.30 -0.18
C ASN A 67 -9.35 15.45 -0.45
N ASP A 68 -8.96 15.46 -1.73
CA ASP A 68 -7.56 15.53 -2.15
C ASP A 68 -6.91 16.89 -1.85
N GLU A 69 -7.65 17.99 -1.94
CA GLU A 69 -7.12 19.32 -1.65
C GLU A 69 -6.83 19.48 -0.15
N VAL A 70 -7.69 18.97 0.70
CA VAL A 70 -7.47 18.95 2.15
C VAL A 70 -6.27 18.08 2.48
N MET A 71 -6.15 16.89 1.87
CA MET A 71 -4.99 16.01 2.06
C MET A 71 -3.70 16.70 1.59
N ARG A 72 -3.74 17.35 0.43
CA ARG A 72 -2.61 18.12 -0.09
C ARG A 72 -2.19 19.23 0.88
N ALA A 73 -3.14 19.98 1.42
CA ALA A 73 -2.87 21.05 2.38
C ALA A 73 -2.14 20.52 3.63
N PHE A 74 -2.56 19.37 4.16
CA PHE A 74 -1.85 18.71 5.28
C PHE A 74 -0.43 18.26 4.90
N ILE A 75 -0.24 17.68 3.73
CA ILE A 75 1.10 17.25 3.29
C ILE A 75 2.01 18.46 3.08
N VAL A 76 1.53 19.52 2.44
CA VAL A 76 2.32 20.71 2.11
C VAL A 76 2.66 21.50 3.35
N ASN A 77 1.69 21.80 4.19
CA ASN A 77 1.83 22.75 5.30
C ASN A 77 2.06 22.08 6.65
N GLY A 78 1.71 20.79 6.79
CA GLY A 78 1.74 20.11 8.07
C GLY A 78 0.61 20.53 9.01
N SER A 79 0.78 20.20 10.28
CA SER A 79 -0.07 20.58 11.41
C SER A 79 0.80 20.64 12.67
N ASP A 80 0.21 20.93 13.84
CA ASP A 80 0.94 20.97 15.12
C ASP A 80 1.74 19.69 15.43
N ARG A 81 1.33 18.56 14.86
CA ARG A 81 1.94 17.25 15.12
C ARG A 81 2.53 16.57 13.88
N MET A 82 2.37 17.14 12.71
CA MET A 82 2.85 16.60 11.44
C MET A 82 3.69 17.67 10.72
N PRO A 83 4.94 17.38 10.34
CA PRO A 83 5.75 18.34 9.59
C PRO A 83 5.15 18.61 8.21
N GLY A 84 5.36 19.81 7.69
CA GLY A 84 5.04 20.16 6.31
C GLY A 84 6.16 19.77 5.36
N PHE A 85 5.81 19.28 4.18
CA PHE A 85 6.75 18.70 3.22
C PHE A 85 6.97 19.57 1.96
N LYS A 86 6.46 20.79 1.91
CA LYS A 86 6.53 21.66 0.72
C LYS A 86 7.96 21.93 0.21
N TYR A 87 8.98 21.82 1.07
CA TYR A 87 10.38 22.03 0.70
C TYR A 87 11.15 20.71 0.47
N TYR A 88 10.55 19.55 0.78
CA TYR A 88 11.17 18.24 0.72
C TYR A 88 10.62 17.38 -0.40
N LEU A 89 9.33 17.54 -0.74
CA LEU A 89 8.66 16.78 -1.78
C LEU A 89 8.29 17.67 -2.95
N LYS A 90 8.48 17.14 -4.16
CA LYS A 90 8.01 17.78 -5.39
C LYS A 90 6.49 17.68 -5.50
N PRO A 91 5.81 18.62 -6.17
CA PRO A 91 4.37 18.56 -6.40
C PRO A 91 3.90 17.22 -7.02
N ALA A 92 4.70 16.65 -7.93
CA ALA A 92 4.41 15.34 -8.54
C ALA A 92 4.44 14.20 -7.52
N GLU A 93 5.36 14.22 -6.56
CA GLU A 93 5.46 13.22 -5.50
C GLU A 93 4.29 13.33 -4.52
N ILE A 94 3.87 14.55 -4.19
CA ILE A 94 2.67 14.79 -3.37
C ILE A 94 1.41 14.25 -4.08
N ASN A 95 1.27 14.53 -5.38
CA ASN A 95 0.17 13.98 -6.18
C ASN A 95 0.19 12.45 -6.20
N ALA A 96 1.38 11.87 -6.33
CA ALA A 96 1.58 10.42 -6.33
C ALA A 96 1.18 9.78 -4.99
N ILE A 97 1.55 10.39 -3.86
CA ILE A 97 1.14 9.95 -2.52
C ILE A 97 -0.39 9.94 -2.40
N ILE A 98 -1.06 11.02 -2.80
CA ILE A 98 -2.52 11.12 -2.76
C ILE A 98 -3.15 10.02 -3.63
N ALA A 99 -2.68 9.86 -4.87
CA ALA A 99 -3.16 8.83 -5.78
C ALA A 99 -2.97 7.41 -5.20
N TYR A 100 -1.87 7.14 -4.52
CA TYR A 100 -1.64 5.87 -3.82
C TYR A 100 -2.62 5.68 -2.67
N LEU A 101 -2.77 6.65 -1.78
CA LEU A 101 -3.63 6.54 -0.60
C LEU A 101 -5.10 6.26 -0.98
N ARG A 102 -5.58 6.76 -2.14
CA ARG A 102 -6.92 6.44 -2.65
C ARG A 102 -7.10 4.97 -3.06
N THR A 103 -6.00 4.24 -3.25
CA THR A 103 -6.06 2.78 -3.48
C THR A 103 -6.05 1.95 -2.20
N VAL A 104 -5.66 2.54 -1.07
CA VAL A 104 -5.58 1.81 0.21
C VAL A 104 -6.99 1.59 0.77
N PRO A 105 -7.42 0.34 0.99
CA PRO A 105 -8.74 0.07 1.53
C PRO A 105 -8.94 0.68 2.93
N ALA A 106 -10.14 1.20 3.20
CA ALA A 106 -10.54 1.53 4.57
C ALA A 106 -10.66 0.25 5.41
N PRO A 107 -10.36 0.29 6.71
CA PRO A 107 -10.63 -0.84 7.59
C PRO A 107 -12.11 -1.23 7.52
N ALA A 108 -12.40 -2.53 7.57
CA ALA A 108 -13.77 -2.97 7.72
C ALA A 108 -14.37 -2.37 8.99
N ALA A 109 -15.64 -1.91 8.91
CA ALA A 109 -16.35 -1.49 10.10
C ALA A 109 -16.34 -2.65 11.13
N PRO A 110 -16.18 -2.38 12.44
CA PRO A 110 -16.30 -3.41 13.44
C PRO A 110 -17.65 -4.12 13.29
N ALA A 111 -17.63 -5.47 13.38
CA ALA A 111 -18.87 -6.21 13.38
C ALA A 111 -19.76 -5.70 14.53
N PRO A 112 -21.10 -5.55 14.32
CA PRO A 112 -21.99 -4.93 15.31
C PRO A 112 -22.04 -5.68 16.64
N ASP A 113 -21.56 -6.92 16.70
CA ASP A 113 -21.61 -7.80 17.89
C ASP A 113 -20.23 -8.13 18.47
N ALA A 114 -19.18 -7.35 18.18
CA ALA A 114 -17.88 -7.58 18.82
C ALA A 114 -17.98 -7.24 20.32
N PRO A 115 -17.76 -8.19 21.25
CA PRO A 115 -17.80 -7.90 22.68
C PRO A 115 -16.70 -6.90 23.04
N LYS A 116 -17.02 -5.92 23.88
CA LYS A 116 -16.10 -4.90 24.39
C LYS A 116 -15.12 -5.50 25.38
#